data_458b0149e6bd55fbcd60a0b26ab2b818
#
_entry.id   458b0149e6bd55fbcd60a0b26ab2b818
#
_cell.length_a   1.000
_cell.length_b   1.000
_cell.length_c   1.000
_cell.angle_alpha   90.00
_cell.angle_beta   90.00
_cell.angle_gamma   90.00
#
_symmetry.space_group_name_H-M   'P 1'
#
loop_
_entity.id
_entity.type
_entity.pdbx_description
1 polymer ?
#
loop_
_entity_poly.entity_id
_entity_poly.type
_entity_poly.pdbx_seq_one_letter_code
_entity_poly.pdbx_strand_id
1 'polypeptide(L)'
;LFEESLQVIRDIWTTDDVTVDGKHFTAQGITAHPRPVSVPHPPIWIGGNTAAARTRVAAHGQGWCPFRAPAMLAQTARTAALESLADLAAGIGDLRRRLEEAGRDPSTVDVTFTTHAGGTPGADDFDGDAFVEGVAQLTELGVTWVQVAVPGDSLAHALEAIDQFGADVIARR
;
A
#
# COMPACT_ATOMS: atom_id res chain seq x y z
N LEU A 1 5.56 4.09 -19.83
CA LEU A 1 4.29 4.71 -19.47
C LEU A 1 4.20 4.97 -17.97
N PHE A 2 4.19 3.92 -17.11
CA PHE A 2 3.97 4.07 -15.65
C PHE A 2 4.99 5.00 -14.96
N GLU A 3 6.28 4.83 -15.22
CA GLU A 3 7.35 5.65 -14.63
C GLU A 3 7.29 7.10 -15.13
N GLU A 4 7.00 7.29 -16.41
CA GLU A 4 6.78 8.62 -16.99
C GLU A 4 5.56 9.31 -16.37
N SER A 5 4.44 8.57 -16.14
CA SER A 5 3.27 9.15 -15.47
C SER A 5 3.56 9.57 -14.02
N LEU A 6 4.34 8.78 -13.26
CA LEU A 6 4.74 9.16 -11.90
C LEU A 6 5.58 10.45 -11.89
N GLN A 7 6.50 10.59 -12.84
CA GLN A 7 7.31 11.80 -12.95
C GLN A 7 6.43 13.01 -13.28
N VAL A 8 5.57 12.89 -14.27
CA VAL A 8 4.64 13.97 -14.65
C VAL A 8 3.72 14.39 -13.50
N ILE A 9 3.18 13.43 -12.75
CA ILE A 9 2.35 13.71 -11.58
C ILE A 9 3.15 14.50 -10.53
N ARG A 10 4.37 14.08 -10.22
CA ARG A 10 5.23 14.79 -9.25
C ARG A 10 5.54 16.20 -9.71
N ASP A 11 5.91 16.37 -10.98
CA ASP A 11 6.24 17.68 -11.55
C ASP A 11 5.03 18.62 -11.47
N ILE A 12 3.84 18.15 -11.85
CA ILE A 12 2.61 18.94 -11.76
C ILE A 12 2.25 19.31 -10.31
N TRP A 13 2.54 18.45 -9.35
CA TRP A 13 2.28 18.73 -7.94
C TRP A 13 3.26 19.72 -7.32
N THR A 14 4.47 19.84 -7.85
CA THR A 14 5.58 20.56 -7.20
C THR A 14 6.07 21.79 -7.97
N THR A 15 5.76 21.90 -9.26
CA THR A 15 6.33 22.90 -10.16
C THR A 15 5.24 23.63 -10.94
N ASP A 16 5.43 24.90 -11.25
CA ASP A 16 4.62 25.68 -12.19
C ASP A 16 5.17 25.56 -13.60
N ASP A 17 4.34 25.85 -14.59
CA ASP A 17 4.70 25.87 -16.01
C ASP A 17 5.35 24.56 -16.49
N VAL A 18 4.84 23.42 -16.01
CA VAL A 18 5.38 22.11 -16.35
C VAL A 18 5.29 21.86 -17.84
N THR A 19 6.43 21.60 -18.45
CA THR A 19 6.53 21.22 -19.85
C THR A 19 7.09 19.81 -19.93
N VAL A 20 6.36 18.93 -20.60
CA VAL A 20 6.71 17.52 -20.81
C VAL A 20 6.71 17.24 -22.32
N ASP A 21 7.80 16.69 -22.82
CA ASP A 21 7.91 16.14 -24.18
C ASP A 21 8.39 14.69 -24.06
N GLY A 22 7.49 13.84 -23.55
CA GLY A 22 7.77 12.45 -23.27
C GLY A 22 7.27 11.50 -24.36
N LYS A 23 7.56 10.21 -24.19
CA LYS A 23 7.11 9.18 -25.13
C LYS A 23 5.59 8.98 -25.09
N HIS A 24 4.96 9.19 -23.94
CA HIS A 24 3.53 8.90 -23.70
C HIS A 24 2.73 10.13 -23.28
N PHE A 25 3.40 11.14 -22.77
CA PHE A 25 2.77 12.38 -22.28
C PHE A 25 3.44 13.59 -22.93
N THR A 26 2.60 14.52 -23.34
CA THR A 26 3.04 15.83 -23.87
C THR A 26 2.22 16.91 -23.15
N ALA A 27 2.88 17.92 -22.62
CA ALA A 27 2.26 19.05 -21.96
C ALA A 27 3.12 20.31 -22.14
N GLN A 28 2.48 21.48 -22.19
CA GLN A 28 3.18 22.78 -22.28
C GLN A 28 2.59 23.77 -21.29
N GLY A 29 3.42 24.28 -20.36
CA GLY A 29 3.07 25.34 -19.44
C GLY A 29 1.91 25.00 -18.49
N ILE A 30 1.84 23.77 -18.02
CA ILE A 30 0.75 23.33 -17.12
C ILE A 30 1.07 23.68 -15.69
N THR A 31 0.17 24.41 -15.06
CA THR A 31 0.18 24.70 -13.63
C THR A 31 -1.10 24.16 -13.00
N ALA A 32 -0.99 23.34 -11.95
CA ALA A 32 -2.14 22.77 -11.25
C ALA A 32 -2.34 23.41 -9.88
N HIS A 33 -3.54 23.88 -9.64
CA HIS A 33 -4.00 24.39 -8.34
C HIS A 33 -5.33 23.75 -7.91
N PRO A 34 -5.56 23.56 -6.59
CA PRO A 34 -4.65 23.87 -5.49
C PRO A 34 -3.44 22.93 -5.44
N ARG A 35 -2.32 23.40 -4.92
CA ARG A 35 -1.17 22.56 -4.61
C ARG A 35 -1.49 21.57 -3.49
N PRO A 36 -0.89 20.39 -3.47
CA PRO A 36 -0.95 19.51 -2.31
C PRO A 36 -0.48 20.22 -1.04
N VAL A 37 -1.14 19.93 0.09
CA VAL A 37 -0.72 20.42 1.40
C VAL A 37 0.58 19.74 1.86
N SER A 38 0.75 18.46 1.49
CA SER A 38 1.95 17.68 1.81
C SER A 38 3.16 18.16 1.01
N VAL A 39 4.30 18.32 1.66
CA VAL A 39 5.54 18.77 1.03
C VAL A 39 6.54 17.60 1.00
N PRO A 40 7.20 17.32 -0.13
CA PRO A 40 7.08 17.98 -1.44
C PRO A 40 5.78 17.64 -2.19
N HIS A 41 5.15 16.50 -1.89
CA HIS A 41 3.89 16.00 -2.47
C HIS A 41 3.30 14.89 -1.57
N PRO A 42 2.04 14.49 -1.76
CA PRO A 42 1.47 13.33 -1.06
C PRO A 42 2.31 12.07 -1.28
N PRO A 43 2.44 11.19 -0.26
CA PRO A 43 3.19 9.94 -0.43
C PRO A 43 2.58 9.08 -1.55
N ILE A 44 3.45 8.58 -2.42
CA ILE A 44 3.06 7.71 -3.53
C ILE A 44 3.25 6.26 -3.07
N TRP A 45 2.16 5.51 -2.99
CA TRP A 45 2.18 4.10 -2.68
C TRP A 45 1.95 3.26 -3.93
N ILE A 46 2.80 2.26 -4.15
CA ILE A 46 2.82 1.47 -5.38
C ILE A 46 2.37 0.04 -5.08
N GLY A 47 1.34 -0.40 -5.78
CA GLY A 47 0.78 -1.74 -5.66
C GLY A 47 1.48 -2.79 -6.51
N GLY A 48 1.22 -4.06 -6.17
CA GLY A 48 1.66 -5.23 -6.92
C GLY A 48 2.79 -6.01 -6.25
N ASN A 49 2.79 -7.34 -6.53
CA ASN A 49 3.69 -8.29 -5.87
C ASN A 49 4.98 -8.58 -6.65
N THR A 50 5.14 -8.03 -7.87
CA THR A 50 6.29 -8.33 -8.72
C THR A 50 7.58 -7.65 -8.25
N ALA A 51 8.72 -8.19 -8.62
CA ALA A 51 10.02 -7.53 -8.45
C ALA A 51 10.05 -6.15 -9.12
N ALA A 52 9.39 -5.98 -10.29
CA ALA A 52 9.28 -4.70 -10.97
C ALA A 52 8.49 -3.66 -10.15
N ALA A 53 7.43 -4.07 -9.43
CA ALA A 53 6.72 -3.16 -8.51
C ALA A 53 7.65 -2.68 -7.39
N ARG A 54 8.39 -3.58 -6.74
CA ARG A 54 9.36 -3.23 -5.69
C ARG A 54 10.50 -2.36 -6.20
N THR A 55 10.98 -2.58 -7.42
CA THR A 55 11.97 -1.67 -8.05
C THR A 55 11.39 -0.26 -8.21
N ARG A 56 10.12 -0.12 -8.61
CA ARG A 56 9.46 1.19 -8.71
C ARG A 56 9.27 1.85 -7.35
N VAL A 57 8.91 1.07 -6.31
CA VAL A 57 8.88 1.60 -4.94
C VAL A 57 10.25 2.13 -4.53
N ALA A 58 11.31 1.37 -4.77
CA ALA A 58 12.66 1.78 -4.43
C ALA A 58 13.11 3.06 -5.17
N ALA A 59 12.66 3.26 -6.42
CA ALA A 59 12.98 4.44 -7.21
C ALA A 59 12.10 5.65 -6.88
N HIS A 60 10.80 5.46 -6.63
CA HIS A 60 9.81 6.55 -6.67
C HIS A 60 8.83 6.55 -5.49
N GLY A 61 8.57 5.41 -4.84
CA GLY A 61 7.50 5.26 -3.87
C GLY A 61 7.90 5.59 -2.44
N GLN A 62 6.92 5.95 -1.63
CA GLN A 62 6.99 6.07 -0.18
C GLN A 62 6.22 4.94 0.52
N GLY A 63 5.58 4.06 -0.24
CA GLY A 63 4.93 2.87 0.28
C GLY A 63 4.78 1.76 -0.76
N TRP A 64 4.71 0.53 -0.27
CA TRP A 64 4.45 -0.68 -1.03
C TRP A 64 3.14 -1.31 -0.57
N CYS A 65 2.23 -1.58 -1.52
CA CYS A 65 0.95 -2.22 -1.28
C CYS A 65 0.90 -3.60 -1.94
N PRO A 66 1.54 -4.63 -1.37
CA PRO A 66 1.32 -6.00 -1.80
C PRO A 66 -0.08 -6.46 -1.40
N PHE A 67 -0.55 -7.52 -2.03
CA PHE A 67 -1.83 -8.15 -1.68
C PHE A 67 -1.75 -9.66 -1.80
N ARG A 68 -2.56 -10.36 -1.02
CA ARG A 68 -2.65 -11.82 -1.12
C ARG A 68 -3.13 -12.21 -2.51
N ALA A 69 -2.34 -12.99 -3.22
CA ALA A 69 -2.61 -13.43 -4.58
C ALA A 69 -2.29 -14.91 -4.73
N PRO A 70 -3.27 -15.82 -4.53
CA PRO A 70 -3.15 -17.21 -4.92
C PRO A 70 -2.79 -17.34 -6.41
N ALA A 71 -2.16 -18.44 -6.81
CA ALA A 71 -1.60 -18.62 -8.15
C ALA A 71 -2.58 -18.26 -9.29
N MET A 72 -3.87 -18.64 -9.16
CA MET A 72 -4.89 -18.30 -10.15
C MET A 72 -5.14 -16.80 -10.26
N LEU A 73 -5.27 -16.10 -9.11
CA LEU A 73 -5.44 -14.64 -9.07
C LEU A 73 -4.20 -13.93 -9.59
N ALA A 74 -3.01 -14.43 -9.25
CA ALA A 74 -1.74 -13.87 -9.70
C ALA A 74 -1.62 -13.88 -11.24
N GLN A 75 -2.05 -14.95 -11.90
CA GLN A 75 -2.09 -15.02 -13.36
C GLN A 75 -3.04 -13.98 -13.96
N THR A 76 -4.26 -13.87 -13.43
CA THR A 76 -5.28 -12.93 -13.91
C THR A 76 -4.86 -11.49 -13.70
N ALA A 77 -4.31 -11.17 -12.51
CA ALA A 77 -3.85 -9.84 -12.14
C ALA A 77 -2.45 -9.51 -12.71
N ARG A 78 -1.81 -10.42 -13.43
CA ARG A 78 -0.46 -10.29 -13.99
C ARG A 78 0.56 -9.84 -12.93
N THR A 79 0.50 -10.47 -11.75
CA THR A 79 1.41 -10.21 -10.63
C THR A 79 2.10 -11.49 -10.18
N ALA A 80 3.01 -11.41 -9.21
CA ALA A 80 3.57 -12.60 -8.58
C ALA A 80 2.60 -13.18 -7.54
N ALA A 81 2.60 -14.48 -7.36
CA ALA A 81 1.86 -15.11 -6.27
C ALA A 81 2.43 -14.64 -4.91
N LEU A 82 1.53 -14.48 -3.95
CA LEU A 82 1.82 -14.17 -2.56
C LEU A 82 0.75 -14.85 -1.71
N GLU A 83 1.07 -16.02 -1.19
CA GLU A 83 0.10 -16.93 -0.55
C GLU A 83 0.32 -17.06 0.95
N SER A 84 1.55 -16.79 1.41
CA SER A 84 1.98 -17.01 2.79
C SER A 84 2.68 -15.79 3.39
N LEU A 85 2.80 -15.76 4.72
CA LEU A 85 3.64 -14.79 5.43
C LEU A 85 5.12 -14.92 5.06
N ALA A 86 5.58 -16.11 4.70
CA ALA A 86 6.94 -16.32 4.21
C ALA A 86 7.18 -15.62 2.87
N ASP A 87 6.19 -15.64 1.94
CA ASP A 87 6.27 -14.92 0.68
C ASP A 87 6.30 -13.41 0.92
N LEU A 88 5.47 -12.92 1.86
CA LEU A 88 5.47 -11.51 2.26
C LEU A 88 6.82 -11.09 2.83
N ALA A 89 7.38 -11.88 3.76
CA ALA A 89 8.69 -11.65 4.35
C ALA A 89 9.80 -11.59 3.29
N ALA A 90 9.79 -12.51 2.34
CA ALA A 90 10.73 -12.52 1.22
C ALA A 90 10.58 -11.26 0.34
N GLY A 91 9.33 -10.83 0.08
CA GLY A 91 9.04 -9.59 -0.65
C GLY A 91 9.54 -8.34 0.06
N ILE A 92 9.32 -8.25 1.38
CA ILE A 92 9.80 -7.13 2.21
C ILE A 92 11.34 -7.12 2.24
N GLY A 93 11.98 -8.28 2.40
CA GLY A 93 13.43 -8.41 2.34
C GLY A 93 14.03 -7.95 1.00
N ASP A 94 13.42 -8.35 -0.12
CA ASP A 94 13.83 -7.88 -1.45
C ASP A 94 13.63 -6.36 -1.63
N LEU A 95 12.53 -5.79 -1.09
CA LEU A 95 12.30 -4.36 -1.12
C LEU A 95 13.36 -3.59 -0.32
N ARG A 96 13.67 -4.03 0.91
CA ARG A 96 14.70 -3.41 1.76
C ARG A 96 16.05 -3.37 1.05
N ARG A 97 16.48 -4.50 0.49
CA ARG A 97 17.73 -4.59 -0.27
C ARG A 97 17.76 -3.58 -1.43
N ARG A 98 16.66 -3.47 -2.21
CA ARG A 98 16.57 -2.52 -3.34
C ARG A 98 16.60 -1.07 -2.89
N LEU A 99 16.01 -0.75 -1.74
CA LEU A 99 16.07 0.58 -1.15
C LEU A 99 17.51 0.93 -0.75
N GLU A 100 18.21 0.02 -0.09
CA GLU A 100 19.62 0.16 0.30
C GLU A 100 20.53 0.35 -0.94
N GLU A 101 20.32 -0.47 -1.98
CA GLU A 101 21.04 -0.32 -3.28
C GLU A 101 20.77 1.02 -3.96
N ALA A 102 19.57 1.60 -3.75
CA ALA A 102 19.20 2.94 -4.22
C ALA A 102 19.66 4.08 -3.28
N GLY A 103 20.37 3.76 -2.20
CA GLY A 103 20.82 4.74 -1.20
C GLY A 103 19.69 5.32 -0.34
N ARG A 104 18.56 4.61 -0.21
CA ARG A 104 17.41 5.01 0.58
C ARG A 104 17.30 4.20 1.87
N ASP A 105 16.94 4.87 2.95
CA ASP A 105 16.65 4.20 4.22
C ASP A 105 15.33 3.41 4.12
N PRO A 106 15.35 2.06 4.29
CA PRO A 106 14.15 1.23 4.25
C PRO A 106 13.09 1.60 5.30
N SER A 107 13.48 2.20 6.42
CA SER A 107 12.55 2.62 7.47
C SER A 107 11.64 3.79 7.06
N THR A 108 11.97 4.48 5.99
CA THR A 108 11.19 5.61 5.44
C THR A 108 10.11 5.19 4.45
N VAL A 109 9.98 3.88 4.19
CA VAL A 109 9.02 3.35 3.22
C VAL A 109 8.01 2.45 3.93
N ASP A 110 6.75 2.83 3.83
CA ASP A 110 5.66 2.06 4.40
C ASP A 110 5.40 0.75 3.66
N VAL A 111 4.93 -0.25 4.39
CA VAL A 111 4.40 -1.50 3.83
C VAL A 111 3.00 -1.72 4.37
N THR A 112 2.02 -1.85 3.50
CA THR A 112 0.66 -2.17 3.92
C THR A 112 0.28 -3.59 3.55
N PHE A 113 -0.43 -4.27 4.45
CA PHE A 113 -0.98 -5.60 4.19
C PHE A 113 -2.27 -5.81 4.98
N THR A 114 -2.96 -6.92 4.73
CA THR A 114 -4.20 -7.31 5.43
C THR A 114 -3.93 -8.59 6.22
N THR A 115 -4.30 -8.62 7.51
CA THR A 115 -4.42 -9.90 8.22
C THR A 115 -5.74 -10.57 7.89
N HIS A 116 -5.74 -11.89 7.89
CA HIS A 116 -6.96 -12.71 7.82
C HIS A 116 -7.22 -13.44 9.14
N ALA A 117 -6.32 -13.28 10.11
CA ALA A 117 -6.56 -13.77 11.45
C ALA A 117 -7.72 -13.03 12.09
N GLY A 118 -8.57 -13.71 12.82
CA GLY A 118 -9.71 -13.13 13.48
C GLY A 118 -10.90 -12.77 12.58
N GLY A 119 -10.82 -13.02 11.27
CA GLY A 119 -11.95 -12.75 10.36
C GLY A 119 -12.13 -11.28 10.00
N THR A 120 -13.38 -10.91 9.65
CA THR A 120 -13.74 -9.56 9.22
C THR A 120 -14.64 -8.91 10.28
N PRO A 121 -14.37 -7.68 10.73
CA PRO A 121 -15.27 -6.94 11.62
C PRO A 121 -16.70 -6.88 11.05
N GLY A 122 -17.69 -7.08 11.90
CA GLY A 122 -19.10 -7.17 11.52
C GLY A 122 -19.57 -8.59 11.16
N ALA A 123 -18.69 -9.57 11.03
CA ALA A 123 -19.08 -10.96 10.90
C ALA A 123 -19.33 -11.59 12.29
N ASP A 124 -20.24 -12.57 12.36
CA ASP A 124 -20.61 -13.25 13.62
C ASP A 124 -19.44 -13.98 14.28
N ASP A 125 -18.43 -14.37 13.49
CA ASP A 125 -17.24 -15.10 13.92
C ASP A 125 -16.00 -14.21 14.07
N PHE A 126 -16.16 -12.88 14.10
CA PHE A 126 -15.02 -11.97 14.29
C PHE A 126 -14.39 -12.15 15.67
N ASP A 127 -13.09 -12.42 15.68
CA ASP A 127 -12.26 -12.58 16.87
C ASP A 127 -11.20 -11.47 16.92
N GLY A 128 -11.45 -10.47 17.80
CA GLY A 128 -10.54 -9.32 17.96
C GLY A 128 -9.17 -9.70 18.53
N ASP A 129 -9.07 -10.72 19.38
CA ASP A 129 -7.79 -11.16 19.96
C ASP A 129 -6.93 -11.84 18.88
N ALA A 130 -7.52 -12.73 18.08
CA ALA A 130 -6.84 -13.34 16.96
C ALA A 130 -6.45 -12.30 15.89
N PHE A 131 -7.26 -11.25 15.69
CA PHE A 131 -6.92 -10.13 14.80
C PHE A 131 -5.68 -9.39 15.30
N VAL A 132 -5.61 -9.04 16.58
CA VAL A 132 -4.47 -8.35 17.21
C VAL A 132 -3.19 -9.19 17.09
N GLU A 133 -3.28 -10.51 17.32
CA GLU A 133 -2.15 -11.43 17.12
C GLU A 133 -1.67 -11.43 15.66
N GLY A 134 -2.61 -11.47 14.71
CA GLY A 134 -2.30 -11.36 13.28
C GLY A 134 -1.60 -10.05 12.92
N VAL A 135 -2.02 -8.93 13.52
CA VAL A 135 -1.34 -7.62 13.36
C VAL A 135 0.08 -7.65 13.93
N ALA A 136 0.27 -8.27 15.11
CA ALA A 136 1.60 -8.42 15.71
C ALA A 136 2.55 -9.20 14.79
N GLN A 137 2.10 -10.32 14.23
CA GLN A 137 2.87 -11.11 13.26
C GLN A 137 3.26 -10.29 12.02
N LEU A 138 2.33 -9.49 11.47
CA LEU A 138 2.62 -8.60 10.34
C LEU A 138 3.64 -7.52 10.71
N THR A 139 3.54 -6.95 11.91
CA THR A 139 4.46 -5.93 12.41
C THR A 139 5.90 -6.48 12.55
N GLU A 140 6.06 -7.71 13.04
CA GLU A 140 7.38 -8.39 13.12
C GLU A 140 8.02 -8.57 11.74
N LEU A 141 7.23 -8.76 10.69
CA LEU A 141 7.73 -8.82 9.31
C LEU A 141 8.12 -7.44 8.75
N GLY A 142 7.61 -6.35 9.35
CA GLY A 142 7.86 -4.98 8.93
C GLY A 142 6.72 -4.34 8.15
N VAL A 143 5.49 -4.85 8.30
CA VAL A 143 4.28 -4.15 7.87
C VAL A 143 4.02 -2.97 8.80
N THR A 144 3.78 -1.78 8.25
CA THR A 144 3.56 -0.53 9.00
C THR A 144 2.09 -0.10 9.01
N TRP A 145 1.31 -0.57 8.04
CA TRP A 145 -0.11 -0.27 7.91
C TRP A 145 -0.93 -1.53 7.68
N VAL A 146 -1.99 -1.71 8.44
CA VAL A 146 -2.93 -2.82 8.25
C VAL A 146 -4.24 -2.29 7.66
N GLN A 147 -4.64 -2.87 6.55
CA GLN A 147 -5.92 -2.58 5.92
C GLN A 147 -7.01 -3.43 6.57
N VAL A 148 -8.09 -2.79 6.99
CA VAL A 148 -9.25 -3.44 7.59
C VAL A 148 -10.44 -3.27 6.65
N ALA A 149 -11.04 -4.38 6.23
CA ALA A 149 -12.27 -4.36 5.47
C ALA A 149 -13.47 -4.33 6.42
N VAL A 150 -14.49 -3.58 6.06
CA VAL A 150 -15.79 -3.59 6.75
C VAL A 150 -16.89 -3.98 5.76
N PRO A 151 -18.03 -4.52 6.21
CA PRO A 151 -19.15 -4.85 5.34
C PRO A 151 -19.64 -3.65 4.53
N GLY A 152 -20.03 -3.88 3.28
CA GLY A 152 -20.52 -2.85 2.37
C GLY A 152 -21.99 -3.02 1.95
N ASP A 153 -22.72 -3.93 2.57
CA ASP A 153 -24.10 -4.26 2.28
C ASP A 153 -25.09 -3.20 2.77
N SER A 154 -24.78 -2.55 3.90
CA SER A 154 -25.55 -1.40 4.40
C SER A 154 -24.68 -0.44 5.22
N LEU A 155 -25.09 0.84 5.31
CA LEU A 155 -24.44 1.82 6.16
C LEU A 155 -24.53 1.43 7.66
N ALA A 156 -25.68 0.90 8.09
CA ALA A 156 -25.87 0.48 9.47
C ALA A 156 -24.87 -0.62 9.85
N HIS A 157 -24.77 -1.67 9.04
CA HIS A 157 -23.84 -2.78 9.27
C HIS A 157 -22.36 -2.32 9.23
N ALA A 158 -22.01 -1.43 8.32
CA ALA A 158 -20.67 -0.87 8.27
C ALA A 158 -20.32 -0.08 9.56
N LEU A 159 -21.24 0.72 10.08
CA LEU A 159 -21.04 1.46 11.33
C LEU A 159 -20.94 0.53 12.54
N GLU A 160 -21.78 -0.48 12.64
CA GLU A 160 -21.72 -1.51 13.69
C GLU A 160 -20.37 -2.25 13.67
N ALA A 161 -19.87 -2.60 12.47
CA ALA A 161 -18.57 -3.24 12.31
C ALA A 161 -17.39 -2.33 12.73
N ILE A 162 -17.48 -1.03 12.44
CA ILE A 162 -16.50 -0.04 12.89
C ILE A 162 -16.52 0.10 14.41
N ASP A 163 -17.68 0.19 15.02
CA ASP A 163 -17.84 0.27 16.48
C ASP A 163 -17.31 -1.00 17.17
N GLN A 164 -17.64 -2.17 16.63
CA GLN A 164 -17.11 -3.45 17.12
C GLN A 164 -15.58 -3.47 17.03
N PHE A 165 -15.00 -3.11 15.88
CA PHE A 165 -13.56 -3.06 15.73
C PHE A 165 -12.91 -2.06 16.70
N GLY A 166 -13.55 -0.92 16.92
CA GLY A 166 -13.12 0.08 17.90
C GLY A 166 -13.04 -0.50 19.30
N ALA A 167 -14.07 -1.24 19.74
CA ALA A 167 -14.15 -1.84 21.05
C ALA A 167 -13.21 -3.05 21.22
N ASP A 168 -13.18 -3.95 20.23
CA ASP A 168 -12.51 -5.25 20.34
C ASP A 168 -11.03 -5.21 19.97
N VAL A 169 -10.60 -4.21 19.22
CA VAL A 169 -9.20 -4.09 18.74
C VAL A 169 -8.54 -2.80 19.25
N ILE A 170 -9.12 -1.64 18.96
CA ILE A 170 -8.45 -0.36 19.22
C ILE A 170 -8.40 -0.02 20.71
N ALA A 171 -9.51 -0.21 21.44
CA ALA A 171 -9.61 0.14 22.86
C ALA A 171 -8.80 -0.78 23.79
N ARG A 172 -8.31 -1.92 23.30
CA ARG A 172 -7.51 -2.89 24.07
C ARG A 172 -5.98 -2.69 23.97
N ARG A 173 -5.54 -1.63 23.30
CA ARG A 173 -4.11 -1.29 23.14
C ARG A 173 -3.59 -0.44 24.29
#